data_075a478f3ca4779b9c1541aa3f4a777a
#
_entry.id   075a478f3ca4779b9c1541aa3f4a777a
#
_cell.length_a   1.000
_cell.length_b   1.000
_cell.length_c   1.000
_cell.angle_alpha   90.00
_cell.angle_beta   90.00
_cell.angle_gamma   90.00
#
_symmetry.space_group_name_H-M   'P 1'
#
loop_
_entity.id
_entity.type
_entity.pdbx_description
1 polymer ?
#
loop_
_entity_poly.entity_id
_entity_poly.type
_entity_poly.pdbx_seq_one_letter_code
_entity_poly.pdbx_strand_id
1 'polypeptide(L)'
;MKKTIALLLALVMMFALCACGQSAAPAATEAPAAEPSADAEPARPHFDKLTLEFVPSKDADVIITGTKDLPELVKAEMANLGYDIDEVDITVGTSYDATGEAMSAGSID
;
A
#
# COMPACT_ATOMS: atom_id res chain seq x y z
N MET A 1 39.73 -16.77 16.85
CA MET A 1 38.89 -16.62 15.63
C MET A 1 37.48 -16.11 15.91
N LYS A 2 36.72 -16.65 16.86
CA LYS A 2 35.34 -16.19 17.14
C LYS A 2 35.26 -14.74 17.68
N LYS A 3 36.24 -14.29 18.46
CA LYS A 3 36.30 -12.92 19.02
C LYS A 3 36.69 -11.87 17.99
N THR A 4 37.49 -12.21 16.99
CA THR A 4 37.89 -11.31 15.91
C THR A 4 36.76 -11.08 14.89
N ILE A 5 35.91 -12.08 14.66
CA ILE A 5 34.73 -11.96 13.78
C ILE A 5 33.69 -11.05 14.43
N ALA A 6 33.47 -11.17 15.75
CA ALA A 6 32.53 -10.31 16.48
C ALA A 6 32.99 -8.84 16.48
N LEU A 7 34.26 -8.58 16.54
CA LEU A 7 34.85 -7.23 16.55
C LEU A 7 34.78 -6.59 15.16
N LEU A 8 34.96 -7.38 14.10
CA LEU A 8 34.77 -6.94 12.70
C LEU A 8 33.31 -6.59 12.39
N LEU A 9 32.35 -7.39 12.89
CA LEU A 9 30.93 -7.15 12.72
C LEU A 9 30.47 -5.86 13.41
N ALA A 10 31.01 -5.60 14.62
CA ALA A 10 30.71 -4.36 15.36
C ALA A 10 31.26 -3.11 14.64
N LEU A 11 32.43 -3.23 14.01
CA LEU A 11 33.04 -2.12 13.27
C LEU A 11 32.26 -1.76 12.00
N VAL A 12 31.73 -2.77 11.30
CA VAL A 12 30.91 -2.56 10.09
C VAL A 12 29.59 -1.87 10.42
N MET A 13 28.97 -2.19 11.56
CA MET A 13 27.73 -1.53 12.01
C MET A 13 27.95 -0.06 12.38
N MET A 14 29.13 0.33 12.91
CA MET A 14 29.43 1.74 13.20
C MET A 14 29.65 2.60 11.96
N PHE A 15 30.14 2.02 10.86
CA PHE A 15 30.34 2.77 9.61
C PHE A 15 29.04 3.03 8.85
N ALA A 16 28.00 2.22 9.08
CA ALA A 16 26.70 2.38 8.39
C ALA A 16 25.86 3.58 8.88
N LEU A 17 26.16 4.12 10.07
CA LEU A 17 25.43 5.28 10.61
C LEU A 17 26.01 6.65 10.22
N CYS A 18 27.18 6.70 9.55
CA CYS A 18 27.83 7.97 9.18
C CYS A 18 27.57 8.43 7.73
N ALA A 19 26.80 7.67 6.95
CA ALA A 19 26.56 7.97 5.52
C ALA A 19 25.31 8.82 5.25
N CYS A 20 24.70 9.43 6.27
CA CYS A 20 23.57 10.35 6.09
C CYS A 20 23.94 11.75 6.64
N GLY A 21 24.85 12.42 5.95
CA GLY A 21 25.21 13.78 6.29
C GLY A 21 26.07 14.46 5.21
N GLN A 22 25.47 15.40 4.53
CA GLN A 22 26.06 16.49 3.74
C GLN A 22 26.06 16.31 2.22
N SER A 23 25.07 16.95 1.62
CA SER A 23 25.30 17.66 0.38
C SER A 23 24.86 19.12 0.55
N ALA A 24 25.82 20.01 0.37
CA ALA A 24 25.71 21.42 0.57
C ALA A 24 24.81 22.10 -0.47
N ALA A 25 24.16 23.18 -0.03
CA ALA A 25 23.37 24.12 -0.79
C ALA A 25 24.17 24.89 -1.86
N PRO A 26 23.44 25.54 -2.82
CA PRO A 26 23.43 26.99 -2.77
C PRO A 26 22.04 27.66 -2.85
N ALA A 27 21.92 28.62 -1.98
CA ALA A 27 21.27 29.93 -2.01
C ALA A 27 19.93 30.17 -2.71
N ALA A 28 18.97 30.54 -1.84
CA ALA A 28 18.13 31.74 -1.88
C ALA A 28 17.05 31.84 -2.97
N THR A 29 15.80 31.71 -2.50
CA THR A 29 14.78 32.76 -2.67
C THR A 29 13.75 32.58 -1.55
N GLU A 30 13.59 33.64 -0.74
CA GLU A 30 12.56 33.76 0.27
C GLU A 30 11.18 33.63 -0.38
N ALA A 31 10.35 32.73 0.17
CA ALA A 31 8.91 32.77 0.04
C ALA A 31 8.32 32.59 1.45
N PRO A 32 7.19 33.24 1.78
CA PRO A 32 6.81 33.58 3.14
C PRO A 32 6.46 32.33 3.97
N ALA A 33 6.78 32.44 5.26
CA ALA A 33 6.41 31.50 6.30
C ALA A 33 4.91 31.18 6.24
N ALA A 34 4.57 29.97 5.81
CA ALA A 34 3.31 29.36 6.15
C ALA A 34 3.44 28.82 7.57
N GLU A 35 2.63 29.36 8.46
CA GLU A 35 2.48 28.92 9.84
C GLU A 35 2.23 27.41 9.86
N PRO A 36 2.78 26.64 10.82
CA PRO A 36 2.45 25.24 10.98
C PRO A 36 0.99 25.16 11.43
N SER A 37 0.10 24.80 10.53
CA SER A 37 -1.23 24.32 10.88
C SER A 37 -1.03 23.04 11.69
N ALA A 38 -1.07 23.16 12.98
CA ALA A 38 -1.28 22.05 13.90
C ALA A 38 -2.63 21.45 13.56
N ASP A 39 -2.68 20.14 13.46
CA ASP A 39 -3.85 19.26 13.22
C ASP A 39 -4.05 18.79 11.77
N ALA A 40 -2.99 18.37 11.12
CA ALA A 40 -3.14 17.42 10.01
C ALA A 40 -3.16 16.01 10.62
N GLU A 41 -4.34 15.46 10.83
CA GLU A 41 -4.54 14.02 10.95
C GLU A 41 -3.74 13.35 9.83
N PRO A 42 -2.92 12.31 10.09
CA PRO A 42 -2.10 11.70 9.04
C PRO A 42 -3.00 11.32 7.88
N ALA A 43 -2.71 11.86 6.70
CA ALA A 43 -3.50 11.62 5.50
C ALA A 43 -3.63 10.10 5.29
N ARG A 44 -4.86 9.59 5.33
CA ARG A 44 -5.14 8.17 5.10
C ARG A 44 -4.77 7.83 3.67
N PRO A 45 -4.13 6.68 3.42
CA PRO A 45 -3.94 6.22 2.05
C PRO A 45 -5.29 6.12 1.35
N HIS A 46 -5.41 6.81 0.23
CA HIS A 46 -6.64 6.87 -0.55
C HIS A 46 -6.51 6.05 -1.84
N PHE A 47 -7.55 5.30 -2.13
CA PHE A 47 -7.66 4.47 -3.34
C PHE A 47 -9.00 4.77 -4.01
N ASP A 48 -8.96 5.17 -5.26
CA ASP A 48 -10.19 5.46 -6.04
C ASP A 48 -11.04 4.21 -6.22
N LYS A 49 -10.38 3.06 -6.43
CA LYS A 49 -11.07 1.80 -6.68
C LYS A 49 -10.25 0.60 -6.20
N LEU A 50 -10.94 -0.37 -5.61
CA LEU A 50 -10.45 -1.70 -5.30
C LEU A 50 -11.25 -2.72 -6.10
N THR A 51 -10.59 -3.52 -6.92
CA THR A 51 -11.25 -4.53 -7.76
C THR A 51 -10.96 -5.93 -7.25
N LEU A 52 -12.00 -6.62 -6.79
CA LEU A 52 -11.94 -7.99 -6.29
C LEU A 52 -12.56 -8.93 -7.33
N GLU A 53 -11.77 -9.87 -7.83
CA GLU A 53 -12.26 -10.88 -8.76
C GLU A 53 -12.32 -12.27 -8.12
N PHE A 54 -13.50 -12.88 -8.20
CA PHE A 54 -13.68 -14.28 -7.81
C PHE A 54 -13.34 -15.22 -8.97
N VAL A 55 -12.61 -16.28 -8.67
CA VAL A 55 -12.43 -17.37 -9.65
C VAL A 55 -13.75 -18.12 -9.87
N PRO A 56 -14.02 -18.60 -11.10
CA PRO A 56 -15.31 -19.20 -11.45
C PRO A 56 -15.48 -20.61 -10.87
N SER A 57 -15.65 -20.68 -9.55
CA SER A 57 -15.89 -21.95 -8.83
C SER A 57 -17.36 -22.38 -8.83
N LYS A 58 -18.27 -21.48 -9.18
CA LYS A 58 -19.72 -21.65 -9.31
C LYS A 58 -20.23 -20.74 -10.42
N ASP A 59 -21.53 -20.82 -10.71
CA ASP A 59 -22.16 -19.88 -11.64
C ASP A 59 -21.96 -18.44 -11.17
N ALA A 60 -21.63 -17.53 -12.08
CA ALA A 60 -21.31 -16.15 -11.79
C ALA A 60 -22.45 -15.43 -11.02
N ASP A 61 -23.70 -15.66 -11.41
CA ASP A 61 -24.88 -15.10 -10.76
C ASP A 61 -25.00 -15.50 -9.29
N VAL A 62 -24.60 -16.74 -8.98
CA VAL A 62 -24.61 -17.24 -7.59
C VAL A 62 -23.53 -16.55 -6.77
N ILE A 63 -22.36 -16.33 -7.34
CA ILE A 63 -21.26 -15.63 -6.67
C ILE A 63 -21.65 -14.17 -6.44
N ILE A 64 -22.07 -13.46 -7.47
CA ILE A 64 -22.45 -12.04 -7.40
C ILE A 64 -23.58 -11.83 -6.39
N THR A 65 -24.63 -12.68 -6.45
CA THR A 65 -25.74 -12.57 -5.51
C THR A 65 -25.33 -12.85 -4.05
N GLY A 66 -24.43 -13.83 -3.86
CA GLY A 66 -23.92 -14.21 -2.55
C GLY A 66 -22.96 -13.18 -1.95
N THR A 67 -22.34 -12.36 -2.77
CA THR A 67 -21.33 -11.37 -2.36
C THR A 67 -21.82 -9.92 -2.47
N LYS A 68 -23.10 -9.71 -2.73
CA LYS A 68 -23.67 -8.37 -2.96
C LYS A 68 -23.41 -7.35 -1.86
N ASP A 69 -23.30 -7.79 -0.60
CA ASP A 69 -23.07 -6.93 0.56
C ASP A 69 -21.55 -6.80 0.89
N LEU A 70 -20.68 -7.53 0.17
CA LEU A 70 -19.25 -7.55 0.44
C LEU A 70 -18.57 -6.21 0.15
N PRO A 71 -18.90 -5.45 -0.90
CA PRO A 71 -18.29 -4.14 -1.15
C PRO A 71 -18.40 -3.20 0.05
N GLU A 72 -19.58 -3.09 0.64
CA GLU A 72 -19.82 -2.23 1.79
C GLU A 72 -19.06 -2.70 3.03
N LEU A 73 -18.99 -4.02 3.26
CA LEU A 73 -18.24 -4.60 4.36
C LEU A 73 -16.74 -4.35 4.20
N VAL A 74 -16.20 -4.52 2.99
CA VAL A 74 -14.78 -4.26 2.70
C VAL A 74 -14.45 -2.79 2.91
N LYS A 75 -15.26 -1.87 2.40
CA LYS A 75 -15.07 -0.43 2.61
C LYS A 75 -15.06 -0.07 4.10
N ALA A 76 -16.03 -0.57 4.85
CA ALA A 76 -16.13 -0.31 6.28
C ALA A 76 -14.91 -0.83 7.05
N GLU A 77 -14.46 -2.03 6.73
CA GLU A 77 -13.30 -2.63 7.39
C GLU A 77 -11.98 -1.93 7.03
N MET A 78 -11.81 -1.57 5.75
CA MET A 78 -10.64 -0.81 5.30
C MET A 78 -10.61 0.59 5.94
N ALA A 79 -11.76 1.24 6.11
CA ALA A 79 -11.85 2.51 6.82
C ALA A 79 -11.43 2.37 8.31
N ASN A 80 -11.81 1.28 8.97
CA ASN A 80 -11.38 0.96 10.34
C ASN A 80 -9.86 0.77 10.43
N LEU A 81 -9.24 0.22 9.38
CA LEU A 81 -7.80 0.03 9.27
C LEU A 81 -7.04 1.31 8.86
N GLY A 82 -7.75 2.41 8.61
CA GLY A 82 -7.17 3.70 8.26
C GLY A 82 -6.96 3.93 6.77
N TYR A 83 -7.58 3.12 5.92
CA TYR A 83 -7.59 3.32 4.46
C TYR A 83 -8.89 4.00 4.02
N ASP A 84 -8.80 4.77 2.94
CA ASP A 84 -9.94 5.42 2.31
C ASP A 84 -10.12 4.85 0.90
N ILE A 85 -11.28 4.24 0.62
CA ILE A 85 -11.58 3.59 -0.66
C ILE A 85 -12.92 4.11 -1.17
N ASP A 86 -12.92 4.70 -2.37
CA ASP A 86 -14.13 5.25 -2.97
C ASP A 86 -15.07 4.15 -3.46
N GLU A 87 -14.53 3.19 -4.18
CA GLU A 87 -15.31 2.13 -4.80
C GLU A 87 -14.68 0.74 -4.57
N VAL A 88 -15.50 -0.24 -4.24
CA VAL A 88 -15.13 -1.66 -4.27
C VAL A 88 -15.97 -2.34 -5.32
N ASP A 89 -15.31 -2.86 -6.35
CA ASP A 89 -15.96 -3.59 -7.46
C ASP A 89 -15.73 -5.09 -7.30
N ILE A 90 -16.79 -5.87 -7.53
CA ILE A 90 -16.73 -7.33 -7.47
C ILE A 90 -17.04 -7.89 -8.84
N THR A 91 -16.09 -8.65 -9.36
CA THR A 91 -16.20 -9.31 -10.66
C THR A 91 -16.03 -10.82 -10.51
N VAL A 92 -16.39 -11.56 -11.55
CA VAL A 92 -16.14 -13.02 -11.63
C VAL A 92 -15.36 -13.29 -12.90
N GLY A 93 -14.19 -13.86 -12.76
CA GLY A 93 -13.33 -14.23 -13.89
C GLY A 93 -13.98 -15.28 -14.79
N THR A 94 -13.55 -15.34 -16.03
CA THR A 94 -14.04 -16.32 -17.01
C THR A 94 -13.38 -17.68 -16.85
N SER A 95 -12.17 -17.70 -16.31
CA SER A 95 -11.39 -18.92 -16.01
C SER A 95 -10.32 -18.63 -14.95
N TYR A 96 -9.76 -19.68 -14.37
CA TYR A 96 -8.64 -19.54 -13.42
C TYR A 96 -7.42 -18.87 -14.06
N ASP A 97 -7.11 -19.21 -15.32
CA ASP A 97 -5.98 -18.64 -16.05
C ASP A 97 -6.20 -17.14 -16.32
N ALA A 98 -7.42 -16.76 -16.74
CA ALA A 98 -7.77 -15.36 -17.02
C ALA A 98 -7.68 -14.49 -15.75
N THR A 99 -8.14 -15.00 -14.60
CA THR A 99 -8.01 -14.30 -13.31
C THR A 99 -6.52 -14.14 -12.91
N GLY A 100 -5.71 -15.19 -13.13
CA GLY A 100 -4.27 -15.14 -12.89
C GLY A 100 -3.55 -14.12 -13.79
N GLU A 101 -3.94 -14.01 -15.05
CA GLU A 101 -3.42 -13.00 -15.98
C GLU A 101 -3.85 -11.58 -15.57
N ALA A 102 -5.11 -11.39 -15.19
CA ALA A 102 -5.63 -10.10 -14.73
C ALA A 102 -4.89 -9.60 -13.49
N MET A 103 -4.62 -10.48 -12.51
CA MET A 103 -3.82 -10.16 -11.33
C MET A 103 -2.38 -9.81 -11.71
N SER A 104 -1.76 -10.56 -12.61
CA SER A 104 -0.39 -10.30 -13.06
C SER A 104 -0.27 -8.98 -13.84
N ALA A 105 -1.33 -8.59 -14.53
CA ALA A 105 -1.43 -7.33 -15.27
C ALA A 105 -1.77 -6.13 -14.37
N GLY A 106 -2.13 -6.35 -13.10
CA GLY A 106 -2.60 -5.30 -12.20
C GLY A 106 -3.99 -4.74 -12.55
N SER A 107 -4.83 -5.57 -13.18
CA SER A 107 -6.21 -5.20 -13.51
C SER A 107 -7.19 -5.48 -12.37
N ILE A 108 -6.77 -6.28 -11.40
CA ILE A 108 -7.46 -6.60 -10.15
C ILE A 108 -6.46 -6.56 -8.98
N ASP A 109 -6.99 -6.40 -7.77
CA ASP A 109 -6.23 -6.25 -6.52
C ASP A 109 -6.26 -7.51 -5.65
#